data_7345e7a38193733ccbc746f89fceb55d
#
_entry.id   7345e7a38193733ccbc746f89fceb55d
#
_cell.length_a   1.000
_cell.length_b   1.000
_cell.length_c   1.000
_cell.angle_alpha   90.00
_cell.angle_beta   90.00
_cell.angle_gamma   90.00
#
_symmetry.space_group_name_H-M   'P 1'
#
loop_
_entity.id
_entity.type
_entity.pdbx_description
1 polymer ?
#
loop_
_entity_poly.entity_id
_entity_poly.type
_entity_poly.pdbx_seq_one_letter_code
_entity_poly.pdbx_strand_id
1 'polypeptide(L)'
;MFDPTYVQEGSELVQAYKLGTGNTVQYRARNIHNERTGVHAWVTIAVNQVAYAWSTFNVERDEERVRLANSAYTSWQPGELDSAEWPKVQMKKALDVFCYGLWDHVVGSEMGELMQGDESIGPPQLLLGSYIVKGGGTILFAPPGWGKSYTALAWAVSLTHGVDRIWSITDTRQTLYVNLERSRDSLRYRLARVNRALGLPSDQPLAFLNARGKSLTDVQEAVARTMEQYSCDCIILDSISRAGAGDLTQNAPANRVIDILNDLAETWVALGHTPRQDPSHVYGAIQFDAGEDIGVQLTSQTSADGTTTGIGLRVAKGNDLPTGQLGIHAIDWDERGLAGIRKAGLSEFPELASGQKQNITELARSYLLLV
;
A
#
# COMPACT_ATOMS: atom_id res chain seq x y z
N MET A 1 0.69 38.92 16.28
CA MET A 1 1.57 37.77 16.08
C MET A 1 0.64 36.60 15.82
N PHE A 2 0.57 36.13 14.56
CA PHE A 2 -0.34 35.04 14.18
C PHE A 2 0.31 33.74 14.68
N ASP A 3 -0.36 33.04 15.58
CA ASP A 3 0.01 31.69 15.98
C ASP A 3 -0.56 30.72 14.92
N PRO A 4 0.28 30.08 14.07
CA PRO A 4 -0.19 29.18 13.04
C PRO A 4 -0.53 27.84 13.67
N THR A 5 -1.68 27.75 14.30
CA THR A 5 -2.21 26.45 14.73
C THR A 5 -2.78 25.76 13.49
N TYR A 6 -2.05 24.74 12.99
CA TYR A 6 -2.58 23.83 11.98
C TYR A 6 -3.59 22.91 12.65
N VAL A 7 -4.74 22.73 12.00
CA VAL A 7 -5.71 21.70 12.37
C VAL A 7 -5.60 20.62 11.30
N GLN A 8 -5.38 19.40 11.71
CA GLN A 8 -5.45 18.25 10.80
C GLN A 8 -6.93 17.87 10.62
N GLU A 9 -7.43 18.00 9.40
CA GLU A 9 -8.75 17.57 8.97
C GLU A 9 -8.60 16.41 7.98
N GLY A 10 -8.65 15.17 8.48
CA GLY A 10 -8.36 13.97 7.69
C GLY A 10 -6.92 13.98 7.18
N SER A 11 -6.73 13.89 5.85
CA SER A 11 -5.44 13.96 5.17
C SER A 11 -4.97 15.38 4.85
N GLU A 12 -5.71 16.42 5.26
CA GLU A 12 -5.38 17.82 4.98
C GLU A 12 -4.88 18.56 6.24
N LEU A 13 -3.86 19.39 6.07
CA LEU A 13 -3.49 20.42 7.04
C LEU A 13 -4.22 21.71 6.70
N VAL A 14 -4.92 22.27 7.68
CA VAL A 14 -5.77 23.45 7.50
C VAL A 14 -5.39 24.55 8.47
N GLN A 15 -5.28 25.78 7.95
CA GLN A 15 -5.18 27.00 8.74
C GLN A 15 -6.33 27.94 8.37
N ALA A 16 -7.10 28.40 9.33
CA ALA A 16 -8.30 29.19 9.10
C ALA A 16 -8.24 30.54 9.83
N TYR A 17 -8.73 31.59 9.17
CA TYR A 17 -8.81 32.95 9.68
C TYR A 17 -10.26 33.44 9.60
N LYS A 18 -10.86 33.71 10.74
CA LYS A 18 -12.23 34.29 10.82
C LYS A 18 -12.15 35.81 10.68
N LEU A 19 -12.97 36.35 9.76
CA LEU A 19 -13.10 37.79 9.55
C LEU A 19 -14.27 38.34 10.37
N GLY A 20 -14.25 39.65 10.68
CA GLY A 20 -15.35 40.32 11.39
C GLY A 20 -16.66 40.36 10.57
N THR A 21 -16.57 40.23 9.26
CA THR A 21 -17.69 40.04 8.32
C THR A 21 -18.42 38.70 8.49
N GLY A 22 -17.87 37.76 9.27
CA GLY A 22 -18.34 36.39 9.42
C GLY A 22 -17.78 35.40 8.41
N ASN A 23 -17.02 35.86 7.40
CA ASN A 23 -16.34 34.99 6.47
C ASN A 23 -15.12 34.31 7.14
N THR A 24 -14.75 33.13 6.64
CA THR A 24 -13.56 32.40 7.09
C THR A 24 -12.68 32.09 5.89
N VAL A 25 -11.47 32.66 5.87
CA VAL A 25 -10.44 32.34 4.85
C VAL A 25 -9.64 31.13 5.32
N GLN A 26 -9.50 30.13 4.48
CA GLN A 26 -8.84 28.86 4.79
C GLN A 26 -7.72 28.59 3.80
N TYR A 27 -6.57 28.16 4.31
CA TYR A 27 -5.45 27.60 3.57
C TYR A 27 -5.41 26.12 3.90
N ARG A 28 -5.47 25.29 2.87
CA ARG A 28 -5.55 23.84 3.01
C ARG A 28 -4.41 23.21 2.19
N ALA A 29 -3.71 22.24 2.75
CA ALA A 29 -2.69 21.49 2.02
C ALA A 29 -2.90 20.00 2.19
N ARG A 30 -2.69 19.27 1.10
CA ARG A 30 -2.71 17.80 1.06
C ARG A 30 -1.60 17.29 0.15
N ASN A 31 -1.35 15.99 0.17
CA ASN A 31 -0.29 15.36 -0.60
C ASN A 31 1.05 16.10 -0.41
N ILE A 32 1.39 16.34 0.87
CA ILE A 32 2.61 17.05 1.26
C ILE A 32 3.73 16.01 1.25
N HIS A 33 4.76 16.25 0.44
CA HIS A 33 5.89 15.33 0.31
C HIS A 33 7.17 16.07 0.00
N ASN A 34 8.30 15.50 0.40
CA ASN A 34 9.61 16.02 0.14
C ASN A 34 10.17 15.42 -1.16
N GLU A 35 10.66 16.27 -2.06
CA GLU A 35 11.35 15.88 -3.28
C GLU A 35 12.75 16.50 -3.31
N ARG A 36 13.61 16.07 -4.25
CA ARG A 36 14.95 16.66 -4.42
C ARG A 36 14.94 18.19 -4.57
N THR A 37 13.83 18.77 -4.99
CA THR A 37 13.64 20.20 -5.23
C THR A 37 13.01 20.95 -4.06
N GLY A 38 12.71 20.28 -2.95
CA GLY A 38 12.06 20.82 -1.75
C GLY A 38 10.67 20.23 -1.49
N VAL A 39 9.96 20.79 -0.54
CA VAL A 39 8.61 20.32 -0.15
C VAL A 39 7.57 20.72 -1.18
N HIS A 40 6.83 19.74 -1.67
CA HIS A 40 5.73 19.91 -2.61
C HIS A 40 4.40 19.63 -1.92
N ALA A 41 3.35 20.37 -2.26
CA ALA A 41 2.02 20.17 -1.75
C ALA A 41 0.95 20.61 -2.77
N TRP A 42 -0.23 20.00 -2.70
CA TRP A 42 -1.44 20.57 -3.28
C TRP A 42 -2.02 21.59 -2.30
N VAL A 43 -1.93 22.87 -2.64
CA VAL A 43 -2.41 23.97 -1.79
C VAL A 43 -3.69 24.57 -2.35
N THR A 44 -4.68 24.74 -1.50
CA THR A 44 -5.99 25.35 -1.82
C THR A 44 -6.22 26.57 -0.93
N ILE A 45 -6.71 27.67 -1.50
CA ILE A 45 -7.26 28.82 -0.77
C ILE A 45 -8.76 28.79 -0.93
N ALA A 46 -9.47 28.74 0.20
CA ALA A 46 -10.92 28.67 0.27
C ALA A 46 -11.49 29.78 1.15
N VAL A 47 -12.74 30.18 0.91
CA VAL A 47 -13.53 31.03 1.81
C VAL A 47 -14.84 30.32 2.11
N ASN A 48 -15.17 30.17 3.38
CA ASN A 48 -16.34 29.41 3.85
C ASN A 48 -16.43 28.01 3.22
N GLN A 49 -15.28 27.30 3.15
CA GLN A 49 -15.13 25.98 2.53
C GLN A 49 -15.26 25.93 1.00
N VAL A 50 -15.55 27.05 0.33
CA VAL A 50 -15.57 27.12 -1.13
C VAL A 50 -14.18 27.44 -1.65
N ALA A 51 -13.60 26.55 -2.48
CA ALA A 51 -12.28 26.74 -3.07
C ALA A 51 -12.30 27.81 -4.17
N TYR A 52 -11.42 28.80 -4.07
CA TYR A 52 -11.30 29.91 -5.05
C TYR A 52 -10.01 29.80 -5.90
N ALA A 53 -8.98 29.16 -5.38
CA ALA A 53 -7.79 28.82 -6.15
C ALA A 53 -7.07 27.61 -5.54
N TRP A 54 -6.41 26.84 -6.40
CA TRP A 54 -5.57 25.71 -5.99
C TRP A 54 -4.45 25.46 -6.99
N SER A 55 -3.34 24.90 -6.50
CA SER A 55 -2.20 24.50 -7.33
C SER A 55 -1.34 23.48 -6.60
N THR A 56 -0.67 22.60 -7.35
CA THR A 56 0.44 21.80 -6.83
C THR A 56 1.75 22.47 -7.16
N PHE A 57 2.58 22.72 -6.15
CA PHE A 57 3.86 23.41 -6.35
C PHE A 57 4.83 23.16 -5.19
N ASN A 58 6.11 23.48 -5.42
CA ASN A 58 7.10 23.55 -4.36
C ASN A 58 6.77 24.74 -3.45
N VAL A 59 6.42 24.48 -2.18
CA VAL A 59 5.93 25.49 -1.22
C VAL A 59 6.95 26.59 -0.91
N GLU A 60 8.23 26.37 -1.19
CA GLU A 60 9.30 27.36 -1.03
C GLU A 60 9.34 28.43 -2.13
N ARG A 61 8.71 28.16 -3.30
CA ARG A 61 8.75 29.07 -4.45
C ARG A 61 7.80 30.25 -4.28
N ASP A 62 8.37 31.46 -4.14
CA ASP A 62 7.59 32.67 -3.93
C ASP A 62 6.67 33.02 -5.10
N GLU A 63 7.14 32.85 -6.34
CA GLU A 63 6.37 33.14 -7.55
C GLU A 63 5.06 32.35 -7.61
N GLU A 64 5.08 31.07 -7.21
CA GLU A 64 3.90 30.20 -7.18
C GLU A 64 2.91 30.64 -6.10
N ARG A 65 3.40 31.02 -4.93
CA ARG A 65 2.57 31.57 -3.85
C ARG A 65 1.91 32.87 -4.24
N VAL A 66 2.68 33.79 -4.88
CA VAL A 66 2.14 35.05 -5.42
C VAL A 66 1.03 34.79 -6.43
N ARG A 67 1.25 33.87 -7.37
CA ARG A 67 0.26 33.51 -8.40
C ARG A 67 -1.00 32.96 -7.77
N LEU A 68 -0.89 32.00 -6.83
CA LEU A 68 -2.02 31.38 -6.17
C LEU A 68 -2.84 32.40 -5.35
N ALA A 69 -2.20 33.24 -4.53
CA ALA A 69 -2.86 34.26 -3.75
C ALA A 69 -3.60 35.30 -4.62
N ASN A 70 -2.96 35.72 -5.73
CA ASN A 70 -3.60 36.63 -6.69
C ASN A 70 -4.83 36.03 -7.34
N SER A 71 -4.74 34.78 -7.77
CA SER A 71 -5.87 34.05 -8.38
C SER A 71 -7.03 33.91 -7.39
N ALA A 72 -6.75 33.50 -6.15
CA ALA A 72 -7.76 33.35 -5.11
C ALA A 72 -8.47 34.68 -4.82
N TYR A 73 -7.73 35.75 -4.61
CA TYR A 73 -8.25 37.08 -4.30
C TYR A 73 -9.15 37.61 -5.43
N THR A 74 -8.71 37.47 -6.67
CA THR A 74 -9.47 37.91 -7.85
C THR A 74 -10.75 37.09 -8.04
N SER A 75 -10.69 35.77 -7.82
CA SER A 75 -11.85 34.87 -7.97
C SER A 75 -12.86 35.06 -6.86
N TRP A 76 -12.43 35.34 -5.64
CA TRP A 76 -13.30 35.59 -4.50
C TRP A 76 -14.07 36.90 -4.63
N GLN A 77 -13.48 37.94 -5.23
CA GLN A 77 -14.08 39.28 -5.35
C GLN A 77 -14.65 39.78 -4.00
N PRO A 78 -13.80 39.93 -2.97
CA PRO A 78 -14.26 40.31 -1.63
C PRO A 78 -14.98 41.65 -1.66
N GLY A 79 -16.02 41.81 -0.81
CA GLY A 79 -16.68 43.07 -0.60
C GLY A 79 -15.78 44.14 0.05
N GLU A 80 -16.25 45.39 0.19
CA GLU A 80 -15.44 46.47 0.77
C GLU A 80 -14.92 46.14 2.17
N LEU A 81 -15.77 45.58 3.03
CA LEU A 81 -15.40 45.18 4.39
C LEU A 81 -14.37 44.04 4.40
N ASP A 82 -14.60 43.00 3.58
CA ASP A 82 -13.64 41.91 3.46
C ASP A 82 -12.30 42.38 2.90
N SER A 83 -12.33 43.31 1.92
CA SER A 83 -11.10 43.90 1.35
C SER A 83 -10.33 44.73 2.36
N ALA A 84 -11.04 45.37 3.33
CA ALA A 84 -10.39 46.10 4.41
C ALA A 84 -9.75 45.17 5.45
N GLU A 85 -10.43 44.08 5.82
CA GLU A 85 -9.95 43.13 6.81
C GLU A 85 -8.94 42.13 6.22
N TRP A 86 -9.10 41.71 4.96
CA TRP A 86 -8.26 40.73 4.28
C TRP A 86 -7.81 41.21 2.91
N PRO A 87 -6.96 42.27 2.87
CA PRO A 87 -6.43 42.77 1.60
C PRO A 87 -5.55 41.74 0.90
N LYS A 88 -5.35 41.89 -0.39
CA LYS A 88 -4.53 41.03 -1.24
C LYS A 88 -3.14 40.73 -0.64
N VAL A 89 -2.53 41.75 -0.04
CA VAL A 89 -1.23 41.61 0.65
C VAL A 89 -1.34 40.66 1.85
N GLN A 90 -2.43 40.73 2.61
CA GLN A 90 -2.67 39.86 3.75
C GLN A 90 -2.92 38.41 3.32
N MET A 91 -3.66 38.20 2.21
CA MET A 91 -3.86 36.86 1.66
C MET A 91 -2.53 36.19 1.29
N LYS A 92 -1.63 36.94 0.61
CA LYS A 92 -0.29 36.45 0.28
C LYS A 92 0.55 36.19 1.53
N LYS A 93 0.55 37.10 2.49
CA LYS A 93 1.32 36.97 3.73
C LYS A 93 0.88 35.77 4.57
N ALA A 94 -0.43 35.53 4.64
CA ALA A 94 -0.98 34.35 5.34
C ALA A 94 -0.60 33.04 4.60
N LEU A 95 -0.62 33.04 3.25
CA LEU A 95 -0.14 31.91 2.46
C LEU A 95 1.34 31.63 2.69
N ASP A 96 2.18 32.66 2.83
CA ASP A 96 3.62 32.50 3.12
C ASP A 96 3.83 31.84 4.48
N VAL A 97 3.11 32.31 5.51
CA VAL A 97 3.18 31.71 6.85
C VAL A 97 2.70 30.25 6.82
N PHE A 98 1.63 29.99 6.09
CA PHE A 98 1.09 28.65 5.91
C PHE A 98 2.13 27.72 5.21
N CYS A 99 2.69 28.16 4.09
CA CYS A 99 3.68 27.37 3.34
C CYS A 99 4.99 27.15 4.14
N TYR A 100 5.44 28.16 4.90
CA TYR A 100 6.58 28.01 5.78
C TYR A 100 6.35 26.95 6.85
N GLY A 101 5.17 26.95 7.47
CA GLY A 101 4.82 25.95 8.46
C GLY A 101 4.65 24.54 7.87
N LEU A 102 4.22 24.41 6.61
CA LEU A 102 4.23 23.09 5.93
C LEU A 102 5.66 22.55 5.79
N TRP A 103 6.60 23.41 5.42
CA TRP A 103 8.01 23.03 5.33
C TRP A 103 8.55 22.60 6.70
N ASP A 104 8.30 23.40 7.74
CA ASP A 104 8.72 23.11 9.11
C ASP A 104 8.07 21.82 9.66
N HIS A 105 6.79 21.59 9.34
CA HIS A 105 6.08 20.37 9.71
C HIS A 105 6.73 19.11 9.09
N VAL A 106 7.09 19.13 7.80
CA VAL A 106 7.75 18.02 7.12
C VAL A 106 9.16 17.80 7.67
N VAL A 107 9.97 18.85 7.72
CA VAL A 107 11.35 18.77 8.23
C VAL A 107 11.38 18.46 9.72
N GLY A 108 10.44 19.00 10.50
CA GLY A 108 10.33 18.74 11.92
C GLY A 108 9.90 17.31 12.24
N SER A 109 9.11 16.66 11.37
CA SER A 109 8.73 15.25 11.52
C SER A 109 9.87 14.28 11.20
N GLU A 110 10.90 14.73 10.47
CA GLU A 110 12.10 13.95 10.15
C GLU A 110 13.22 14.06 11.21
N MET A 111 12.96 14.70 12.36
CA MET A 111 13.97 14.80 13.42
C MET A 111 14.23 13.43 14.06
N GLY A 112 15.51 13.07 14.15
CA GLY A 112 15.95 11.87 14.88
C GLY A 112 15.68 11.99 16.38
N GLU A 113 15.39 10.87 17.01
CA GLU A 113 15.21 10.74 18.45
C GLU A 113 16.30 9.87 19.11
N LEU A 114 16.49 10.02 20.41
CA LEU A 114 17.30 9.09 21.18
C LEU A 114 16.44 7.86 21.53
N MET A 115 16.59 6.81 20.73
CA MET A 115 15.88 5.55 20.94
C MET A 115 16.55 4.73 22.05
N GLN A 116 15.74 4.20 22.96
CA GLN A 116 16.17 3.24 23.99
C GLN A 116 15.63 1.86 23.62
N GLY A 117 16.47 0.82 23.80
CA GLY A 117 16.03 -0.56 23.64
C GLY A 117 14.99 -0.92 24.71
N ASP A 118 13.93 -1.61 24.30
CA ASP A 118 12.85 -2.08 25.19
C ASP A 118 12.48 -3.53 24.85
N GLU A 119 12.98 -4.48 25.64
CA GLU A 119 12.69 -5.90 25.47
C GLU A 119 11.22 -6.25 25.78
N SER A 120 10.48 -5.37 26.44
CA SER A 120 9.06 -5.60 26.75
C SER A 120 8.14 -5.51 25.52
N ILE A 121 8.59 -4.84 24.44
CA ILE A 121 7.84 -4.73 23.19
C ILE A 121 7.68 -6.11 22.51
N GLY A 122 8.66 -7.01 22.71
CA GLY A 122 8.65 -8.34 22.09
C GLY A 122 8.96 -8.33 20.59
N PRO A 123 8.89 -9.50 19.93
CA PRO A 123 9.14 -9.63 18.48
C PRO A 123 8.01 -8.98 17.66
N PRO A 124 8.26 -8.67 16.37
CA PRO A 124 7.25 -8.13 15.46
C PRO A 124 5.99 -8.99 15.42
N GLN A 125 4.82 -8.34 15.54
CA GLN A 125 3.53 -9.02 15.54
C GLN A 125 3.19 -9.52 14.13
N LEU A 126 2.95 -10.84 14.00
CA LEU A 126 2.42 -11.42 12.77
C LEU A 126 0.90 -11.26 12.73
N LEU A 127 0.35 -10.70 11.68
CA LEU A 127 -1.09 -10.48 11.50
C LEU A 127 -1.77 -11.70 10.88
N LEU A 128 -1.13 -12.34 9.90
CA LEU A 128 -1.66 -13.50 9.17
C LEU A 128 -0.58 -14.56 9.02
N GLY A 129 -0.74 -15.67 9.72
CA GLY A 129 0.22 -16.79 9.71
C GLY A 129 1.64 -16.30 9.97
N SER A 130 2.58 -16.75 9.12
CA SER A 130 3.96 -16.27 9.11
C SER A 130 4.23 -15.31 7.95
N TYR A 131 3.18 -14.75 7.33
CA TYR A 131 3.29 -14.13 6.01
C TYR A 131 3.11 -12.63 6.01
N ILE A 132 2.42 -12.08 6.99
CA ILE A 132 2.14 -10.63 7.07
C ILE A 132 2.52 -10.16 8.46
N VAL A 133 3.46 -9.21 8.52
CA VAL A 133 3.91 -8.57 9.75
C VAL A 133 3.26 -7.20 9.89
N LYS A 134 2.88 -6.85 11.11
CA LYS A 134 2.39 -5.50 11.43
C LYS A 134 3.52 -4.49 11.29
N GLY A 135 3.25 -3.38 10.62
CA GLY A 135 4.23 -2.31 10.41
C GLY A 135 5.32 -2.66 9.41
N GLY A 136 5.07 -3.63 8.50
CA GLY A 136 6.05 -4.02 7.50
C GLY A 136 5.47 -4.43 6.16
N GLY A 137 6.35 -4.56 5.18
CA GLY A 137 6.03 -4.91 3.81
C GLY A 137 6.25 -6.39 3.48
N THR A 138 5.29 -7.01 2.81
CA THR A 138 5.39 -8.38 2.31
C THR A 138 5.31 -8.42 0.80
N ILE A 139 6.20 -9.16 0.15
CA ILE A 139 6.07 -9.48 -1.28
C ILE A 139 5.72 -10.97 -1.44
N LEU A 140 4.54 -11.24 -2.02
CA LEU A 140 4.10 -12.57 -2.42
C LEU A 140 4.47 -12.79 -3.90
N PHE A 141 5.43 -13.66 -4.18
CA PHE A 141 5.93 -13.83 -5.53
C PHE A 141 5.84 -15.27 -6.05
N ALA A 142 5.57 -15.41 -7.35
CA ALA A 142 5.52 -16.68 -8.06
C ALA A 142 5.44 -16.43 -9.58
N PRO A 143 5.60 -17.46 -10.43
CA PRO A 143 5.27 -17.40 -11.85
C PRO A 143 3.82 -16.98 -12.10
N PRO A 144 3.50 -16.45 -13.29
CA PRO A 144 2.11 -16.18 -13.70
C PRO A 144 1.23 -17.44 -13.65
N GLY A 145 -0.02 -17.30 -13.22
CA GLY A 145 -1.00 -18.39 -13.21
C GLY A 145 -0.96 -19.31 -11.98
N TRP A 146 -0.04 -19.12 -11.05
CA TRP A 146 0.17 -20.02 -9.89
C TRP A 146 -0.74 -19.74 -8.68
N GLY A 147 -1.72 -18.85 -8.79
CA GLY A 147 -2.72 -18.62 -7.72
C GLY A 147 -2.48 -17.41 -6.83
N LYS A 148 -1.43 -16.58 -7.05
CA LYS A 148 -1.14 -15.38 -6.24
C LYS A 148 -2.35 -14.51 -5.94
N SER A 149 -3.07 -14.06 -6.99
CA SER A 149 -4.22 -13.16 -6.81
C SER A 149 -5.37 -13.78 -6.01
N TYR A 150 -5.57 -15.10 -6.10
CA TYR A 150 -6.57 -15.79 -5.27
C TYR A 150 -6.12 -15.87 -3.81
N THR A 151 -4.85 -16.21 -3.57
CA THR A 151 -4.27 -16.24 -2.23
C THR A 151 -4.30 -14.85 -1.59
N ALA A 152 -3.87 -13.81 -2.30
CA ALA A 152 -3.90 -12.44 -1.81
C ALA A 152 -5.32 -11.92 -1.52
N LEU A 153 -6.29 -12.24 -2.38
CA LEU A 153 -7.68 -11.88 -2.16
C LEU A 153 -8.25 -12.61 -0.93
N ALA A 154 -7.88 -13.89 -0.74
CA ALA A 154 -8.26 -14.64 0.45
C ALA A 154 -7.60 -14.08 1.72
N TRP A 155 -6.34 -13.61 1.64
CA TRP A 155 -5.68 -12.91 2.73
C TRP A 155 -6.40 -11.60 3.09
N ALA A 156 -6.75 -10.78 2.08
CA ALA A 156 -7.49 -9.55 2.30
C ALA A 156 -8.82 -9.79 3.02
N VAL A 157 -9.59 -10.77 2.55
CA VAL A 157 -10.87 -11.15 3.17
C VAL A 157 -10.65 -11.68 4.59
N SER A 158 -9.64 -12.55 4.79
CA SER A 158 -9.35 -13.14 6.10
C SER A 158 -8.92 -12.07 7.12
N LEU A 159 -8.04 -11.14 6.74
CA LEU A 159 -7.62 -10.02 7.60
C LEU A 159 -8.78 -9.09 7.94
N THR A 160 -9.59 -8.72 6.94
CA THR A 160 -10.69 -7.78 7.15
C THR A 160 -11.80 -8.35 8.04
N HIS A 161 -12.10 -9.65 7.91
CA HIS A 161 -13.23 -10.29 8.59
C HIS A 161 -12.84 -11.26 9.69
N GLY A 162 -11.55 -11.39 10.02
CA GLY A 162 -11.07 -12.27 11.08
C GLY A 162 -11.28 -13.76 10.79
N VAL A 163 -11.20 -14.18 9.51
CA VAL A 163 -11.40 -15.58 9.13
C VAL A 163 -10.11 -16.38 9.29
N ASP A 164 -9.98 -17.15 10.35
CA ASP A 164 -8.79 -17.92 10.75
C ASP A 164 -8.78 -19.40 10.31
N ARG A 165 -9.73 -19.81 9.47
CA ARG A 165 -9.91 -21.22 9.07
C ARG A 165 -8.69 -21.80 8.36
N ILE A 166 -7.99 -21.00 7.56
CA ILE A 166 -6.84 -21.42 6.75
C ILE A 166 -5.55 -20.96 7.40
N TRP A 167 -5.46 -19.68 7.69
CA TRP A 167 -4.32 -19.04 8.34
C TRP A 167 -4.75 -18.48 9.69
N SER A 168 -3.86 -18.54 10.68
CA SER A 168 -4.13 -17.86 11.96
C SER A 168 -4.16 -16.33 11.75
N ILE A 169 -5.17 -15.68 12.29
CA ILE A 169 -5.30 -14.22 12.35
C ILE A 169 -5.09 -13.82 13.80
N THR A 170 -4.11 -12.97 14.07
CA THR A 170 -3.84 -12.48 15.43
C THR A 170 -4.52 -11.17 15.72
N ASP A 171 -4.70 -10.35 14.66
CA ASP A 171 -5.36 -9.05 14.73
C ASP A 171 -6.02 -8.74 13.38
N THR A 172 -7.24 -8.21 13.42
CA THR A 172 -7.97 -7.85 12.20
C THR A 172 -7.52 -6.51 11.66
N ARG A 173 -7.47 -6.36 10.34
CA ARG A 173 -7.09 -5.14 9.65
C ARG A 173 -8.07 -4.81 8.54
N GLN A 174 -8.53 -3.57 8.51
CA GLN A 174 -9.31 -3.10 7.37
C GLN A 174 -8.38 -3.00 6.15
N THR A 175 -8.58 -3.89 5.19
CA THR A 175 -7.66 -4.06 4.07
C THR A 175 -8.23 -3.45 2.80
N LEU A 176 -7.45 -2.58 2.15
CA LEU A 176 -7.72 -2.08 0.81
C LEU A 176 -7.06 -2.96 -0.24
N TYR A 177 -7.82 -3.54 -1.15
CA TYR A 177 -7.30 -4.27 -2.31
C TYR A 177 -7.17 -3.34 -3.52
N VAL A 178 -5.94 -3.03 -3.94
CA VAL A 178 -5.63 -2.19 -5.09
C VAL A 178 -5.32 -3.06 -6.30
N ASN A 179 -6.17 -2.99 -7.33
CA ASN A 179 -6.03 -3.80 -8.54
C ASN A 179 -5.57 -2.95 -9.73
N LEU A 180 -4.42 -3.32 -10.29
CA LEU A 180 -3.84 -2.68 -11.47
C LEU A 180 -3.96 -3.53 -12.76
N GLU A 181 -4.37 -4.80 -12.65
CA GLU A 181 -4.30 -5.75 -13.77
C GLU A 181 -5.65 -6.15 -14.37
N ARG A 182 -6.65 -6.42 -13.54
CA ARG A 182 -7.87 -7.10 -13.97
C ARG A 182 -9.07 -6.18 -14.14
N SER A 183 -10.09 -6.66 -14.84
CA SER A 183 -11.37 -5.97 -14.91
C SER A 183 -12.10 -6.02 -13.57
N ARG A 184 -12.90 -4.98 -13.28
CA ARG A 184 -13.70 -4.88 -12.07
C ARG A 184 -14.64 -6.07 -11.89
N ASP A 185 -15.32 -6.49 -12.95
CA ASP A 185 -16.29 -7.59 -12.87
C ASP A 185 -15.64 -8.94 -12.61
N SER A 186 -14.44 -9.19 -13.21
CA SER A 186 -13.66 -10.38 -12.91
C SER A 186 -13.31 -10.47 -11.41
N LEU A 187 -12.96 -9.35 -10.79
CA LEU A 187 -12.62 -9.32 -9.37
C LEU A 187 -13.84 -9.41 -8.45
N ARG A 188 -14.96 -8.77 -8.83
CA ARG A 188 -16.23 -8.94 -8.10
C ARG A 188 -16.67 -10.41 -8.07
N TYR A 189 -16.55 -11.10 -9.21
CA TYR A 189 -16.85 -12.53 -9.29
C TYR A 189 -15.91 -13.35 -8.40
N ARG A 190 -14.59 -13.08 -8.46
CA ARG A 190 -13.61 -13.76 -7.60
C ARG A 190 -13.84 -13.51 -6.13
N LEU A 191 -14.14 -12.28 -5.74
CA LEU A 191 -14.45 -11.94 -4.35
C LEU A 191 -15.64 -12.74 -3.84
N ALA A 192 -16.73 -12.82 -4.62
CA ALA A 192 -17.90 -13.61 -4.24
C ALA A 192 -17.57 -15.10 -4.05
N ARG A 193 -16.67 -15.67 -4.88
CA ARG A 193 -16.22 -17.07 -4.76
C ARG A 193 -15.30 -17.27 -3.54
N VAL A 194 -14.35 -16.35 -3.33
CA VAL A 194 -13.45 -16.38 -2.17
C VAL A 194 -14.24 -16.25 -0.86
N ASN A 195 -15.20 -15.34 -0.77
CA ASN A 195 -16.06 -15.18 0.39
C ASN A 195 -16.76 -16.51 0.74
N ARG A 196 -17.40 -17.16 -0.24
CA ARG A 196 -18.05 -18.47 -0.03
C ARG A 196 -17.05 -19.54 0.41
N ALA A 197 -15.89 -19.61 -0.23
CA ALA A 197 -14.84 -20.58 0.09
C ALA A 197 -14.31 -20.41 1.53
N LEU A 198 -14.33 -19.18 2.03
CA LEU A 198 -13.96 -18.85 3.40
C LEU A 198 -15.13 -18.95 4.40
N GLY A 199 -16.34 -19.29 3.93
CA GLY A 199 -17.52 -19.47 4.77
C GLY A 199 -18.29 -18.18 5.08
N LEU A 200 -18.07 -17.14 4.28
CA LEU A 200 -18.77 -15.85 4.37
C LEU A 200 -19.91 -15.74 3.34
N PRO A 201 -20.86 -14.82 3.53
CA PRO A 201 -21.81 -14.43 2.48
C PRO A 201 -21.07 -14.00 1.20
N SER A 202 -21.59 -14.37 0.04
CA SER A 202 -20.93 -14.07 -1.25
C SER A 202 -20.77 -12.57 -1.52
N ASP A 203 -21.63 -11.76 -0.94
CA ASP A 203 -21.68 -10.30 -1.05
C ASP A 203 -20.97 -9.57 0.09
N GLN A 204 -20.23 -10.32 0.93
CA GLN A 204 -19.42 -9.72 1.99
C GLN A 204 -18.47 -8.66 1.39
N PRO A 205 -18.52 -7.39 1.87
CA PRO A 205 -17.78 -6.32 1.26
C PRO A 205 -16.28 -6.39 1.58
N LEU A 206 -15.47 -5.83 0.67
CA LEU A 206 -14.04 -5.56 0.85
C LEU A 206 -13.76 -4.20 0.24
N ALA A 207 -12.98 -3.35 0.90
CA ALA A 207 -12.54 -2.09 0.32
C ALA A 207 -11.67 -2.36 -0.93
N PHE A 208 -11.97 -1.67 -2.03
CA PHE A 208 -11.43 -2.02 -3.32
C PHE A 208 -11.24 -0.81 -4.24
N LEU A 209 -10.03 -0.66 -4.79
CA LEU A 209 -9.72 0.33 -5.82
C LEU A 209 -9.38 -0.36 -7.14
N ASN A 210 -10.19 -0.14 -8.18
CA ASN A 210 -9.90 -0.63 -9.53
C ASN A 210 -9.18 0.44 -10.35
N ALA A 211 -7.89 0.24 -10.58
CA ALA A 211 -7.02 1.17 -11.29
C ALA A 211 -6.29 0.48 -12.46
N ARG A 212 -6.96 -0.44 -13.16
CA ARG A 212 -6.40 -1.15 -14.31
C ARG A 212 -5.84 -0.19 -15.35
N GLY A 213 -4.57 -0.42 -15.72
CA GLY A 213 -3.88 0.38 -16.76
C GLY A 213 -3.27 1.69 -16.25
N LYS A 214 -3.30 1.93 -14.94
CA LYS A 214 -2.62 3.05 -14.27
C LYS A 214 -1.43 2.54 -13.47
N SER A 215 -0.44 3.40 -13.23
CA SER A 215 0.63 3.12 -12.27
C SER A 215 0.17 3.43 -10.85
N LEU A 216 0.93 2.97 -9.84
CA LEU A 216 0.66 3.30 -8.44
C LEU A 216 0.82 4.81 -8.19
N THR A 217 1.81 5.44 -8.83
CA THR A 217 2.00 6.90 -8.78
C THR A 217 0.78 7.66 -9.27
N ASP A 218 0.13 7.21 -10.37
CA ASP A 218 -1.05 7.88 -10.91
C ASP A 218 -2.27 7.82 -9.98
N VAL A 219 -2.31 6.82 -9.10
CA VAL A 219 -3.47 6.56 -8.23
C VAL A 219 -3.18 6.74 -6.74
N GLN A 220 -1.98 7.16 -6.37
CA GLN A 220 -1.55 7.31 -4.97
C GLN A 220 -2.57 8.12 -4.15
N GLU A 221 -3.04 9.25 -4.66
CA GLU A 221 -4.03 10.08 -3.98
C GLU A 221 -5.40 9.38 -3.86
N ALA A 222 -5.81 8.63 -4.89
CA ALA A 222 -7.06 7.86 -4.85
C ALA A 222 -6.98 6.71 -3.84
N VAL A 223 -5.80 6.07 -3.70
CA VAL A 223 -5.53 5.07 -2.67
C VAL A 223 -5.65 5.69 -1.29
N ALA A 224 -4.94 6.79 -1.02
CA ALA A 224 -4.99 7.49 0.27
C ALA A 224 -6.41 7.88 0.69
N ARG A 225 -7.18 8.49 -0.21
CA ARG A 225 -8.60 8.83 0.04
C ARG A 225 -9.49 7.62 0.30
N THR A 226 -9.24 6.51 -0.41
CA THR A 226 -10.02 5.28 -0.22
C THR A 226 -9.71 4.66 1.14
N MET A 227 -8.44 4.67 1.54
CA MET A 227 -8.02 4.21 2.87
C MET A 227 -8.68 5.03 3.98
N GLU A 228 -8.66 6.34 3.87
CA GLU A 228 -9.32 7.24 4.81
C GLU A 228 -10.84 6.97 4.86
N GLN A 229 -11.50 6.91 3.70
CA GLN A 229 -12.95 6.69 3.59
C GLN A 229 -13.43 5.41 4.26
N TYR A 230 -12.65 4.32 4.16
CA TYR A 230 -13.00 3.01 4.71
C TYR A 230 -12.19 2.63 5.94
N SER A 231 -11.39 3.56 6.50
CA SER A 231 -10.52 3.36 7.66
C SER A 231 -9.61 2.15 7.47
N CYS A 232 -9.01 2.01 6.27
CA CYS A 232 -8.07 0.94 5.97
C CYS A 232 -6.69 1.27 6.53
N ASP A 233 -6.03 0.27 7.10
CA ASP A 233 -4.68 0.34 7.67
C ASP A 233 -3.72 -0.68 7.05
N CYS A 234 -4.21 -1.47 6.09
CA CYS A 234 -3.44 -2.44 5.32
C CYS A 234 -3.75 -2.33 3.82
N ILE A 235 -2.73 -2.44 2.97
CA ILE A 235 -2.86 -2.44 1.51
C ILE A 235 -2.46 -3.80 0.95
N ILE A 236 -3.24 -4.32 -0.01
CA ILE A 236 -2.81 -5.41 -0.89
C ILE A 236 -2.78 -4.90 -2.33
N LEU A 237 -1.60 -4.90 -2.96
CA LEU A 237 -1.36 -4.41 -4.32
C LEU A 237 -1.24 -5.56 -5.33
N ASP A 238 -2.16 -5.68 -6.28
CA ASP A 238 -2.13 -6.63 -7.39
C ASP A 238 -1.95 -5.88 -8.74
N SER A 239 -0.73 -5.71 -9.27
CA SER A 239 0.57 -6.20 -8.84
C SER A 239 1.70 -5.19 -9.05
N ILE A 240 2.89 -5.47 -8.52
CA ILE A 240 4.11 -4.65 -8.69
C ILE A 240 4.42 -4.44 -10.18
N SER A 241 4.25 -5.45 -11.02
CA SER A 241 4.59 -5.38 -12.45
C SER A 241 3.85 -4.28 -13.21
N ARG A 242 2.77 -3.74 -12.64
CA ARG A 242 1.98 -2.63 -13.18
C ARG A 242 2.09 -1.35 -12.35
N ALA A 243 2.73 -1.42 -11.19
CA ALA A 243 2.79 -0.30 -10.24
C ALA A 243 3.77 0.80 -10.65
N GLY A 244 4.87 0.44 -11.33
CA GLY A 244 5.93 1.39 -11.68
C GLY A 244 5.61 2.23 -12.92
N ALA A 245 6.01 3.50 -12.87
CA ALA A 245 6.08 4.36 -14.03
C ALA A 245 7.50 4.25 -14.64
N GLY A 246 7.79 3.15 -15.36
CA GLY A 246 9.09 2.92 -15.99
C GLY A 246 9.56 1.46 -15.93
N ASP A 247 10.84 1.25 -16.20
CA ASP A 247 11.46 -0.07 -16.18
C ASP A 247 11.78 -0.50 -14.75
N LEU A 248 11.01 -1.45 -14.23
CA LEU A 248 11.17 -2.00 -12.87
C LEU A 248 12.43 -2.85 -12.67
N THR A 249 13.23 -3.07 -13.72
CA THR A 249 14.56 -3.68 -13.57
C THR A 249 15.60 -2.65 -13.10
N GLN A 250 15.25 -1.37 -13.12
CA GLN A 250 16.06 -0.29 -12.59
C GLN A 250 15.72 0.01 -11.13
N ASN A 251 16.72 0.39 -10.34
CA ASN A 251 16.57 0.62 -8.91
C ASN A 251 15.62 1.78 -8.58
N ALA A 252 15.71 2.90 -9.30
CA ALA A 252 14.92 4.10 -8.98
C ALA A 252 13.39 3.89 -9.14
N PRO A 253 12.86 3.31 -10.23
CA PRO A 253 11.43 2.96 -10.32
C PRO A 253 10.99 1.93 -9.29
N ALA A 254 11.85 0.95 -8.93
CA ALA A 254 11.53 -0.06 -7.92
C ALA A 254 11.42 0.57 -6.52
N ASN A 255 12.42 1.38 -6.12
CA ASN A 255 12.37 2.12 -4.85
C ASN A 255 11.12 2.99 -4.77
N ARG A 256 10.77 3.71 -5.85
CA ARG A 256 9.58 4.56 -5.84
C ARG A 256 8.29 3.80 -5.51
N VAL A 257 8.14 2.56 -5.97
CA VAL A 257 6.97 1.72 -5.63
C VAL A 257 6.95 1.39 -4.15
N ILE A 258 8.10 0.98 -3.59
CA ILE A 258 8.24 0.66 -2.16
C ILE A 258 7.99 1.91 -1.31
N ASP A 259 8.60 3.05 -1.66
CA ASP A 259 8.43 4.32 -0.94
C ASP A 259 6.95 4.73 -0.89
N ILE A 260 6.24 4.65 -2.03
CA ILE A 260 4.80 4.94 -2.08
C ILE A 260 3.99 4.00 -1.19
N LEU A 261 4.32 2.69 -1.14
CA LEU A 261 3.61 1.75 -0.29
C LEU A 261 3.86 2.05 1.20
N ASN A 262 5.10 2.37 1.58
CA ASN A 262 5.46 2.76 2.94
C ASN A 262 4.80 4.08 3.37
N ASP A 263 4.67 5.05 2.45
CA ASP A 263 3.98 6.32 2.70
C ASP A 263 2.46 6.14 2.89
N LEU A 264 1.87 5.16 2.20
CA LEU A 264 0.43 4.93 2.20
C LEU A 264 -0.06 4.09 3.37
N ALA A 265 0.71 3.10 3.83
CA ALA A 265 0.31 2.19 4.90
C ALA A 265 1.49 1.64 5.67
N GLU A 266 1.34 1.49 6.99
CA GLU A 266 2.32 0.78 7.83
C GLU A 266 2.47 -0.69 7.44
N THR A 267 1.38 -1.33 6.99
CA THR A 267 1.38 -2.73 6.58
C THR A 267 0.91 -2.86 5.14
N TRP A 268 1.71 -3.50 4.31
CA TRP A 268 1.33 -3.74 2.92
C TRP A 268 1.77 -5.11 2.41
N VAL A 269 1.03 -5.63 1.44
CA VAL A 269 1.35 -6.83 0.67
C VAL A 269 1.37 -6.46 -0.80
N ALA A 270 2.41 -6.83 -1.52
CA ALA A 270 2.48 -6.63 -2.96
C ALA A 270 2.71 -7.94 -3.70
N LEU A 271 2.04 -8.11 -4.86
CA LEU A 271 2.19 -9.31 -5.68
C LEU A 271 3.29 -9.11 -6.71
N GLY A 272 4.31 -9.98 -6.66
CA GLY A 272 5.43 -10.01 -7.60
C GLY A 272 5.36 -11.19 -8.55
N HIS A 273 5.92 -11.03 -9.76
CA HIS A 273 6.26 -12.15 -10.64
C HIS A 273 7.69 -12.60 -10.38
N THR A 274 8.02 -13.82 -10.80
CA THR A 274 9.39 -14.34 -10.78
C THR A 274 9.97 -14.31 -12.19
N PRO A 275 11.31 -14.24 -12.36
CA PRO A 275 11.94 -14.49 -13.63
C PRO A 275 11.61 -15.91 -14.15
N ARG A 276 11.54 -16.07 -15.48
CA ARG A 276 11.22 -17.39 -16.08
C ARG A 276 12.28 -18.47 -15.79
N GLN A 277 13.52 -18.04 -15.64
CA GLN A 277 14.68 -18.97 -15.48
C GLN A 277 15.00 -19.26 -14.01
N ASP A 278 14.62 -18.37 -13.10
CA ASP A 278 14.88 -18.53 -11.67
C ASP A 278 13.68 -18.05 -10.84
N PRO A 279 12.81 -18.94 -10.37
CA PRO A 279 11.66 -18.59 -9.55
C PRO A 279 11.98 -18.34 -8.08
N SER A 280 13.26 -18.25 -7.69
CA SER A 280 13.67 -18.08 -6.29
C SER A 280 13.59 -16.64 -5.78
N HIS A 281 13.38 -15.65 -6.66
CA HIS A 281 13.33 -14.23 -6.31
C HIS A 281 12.29 -13.47 -7.14
N VAL A 282 12.01 -12.24 -6.73
CA VAL A 282 11.08 -11.35 -7.44
C VAL A 282 11.70 -10.87 -8.75
N TYR A 283 10.90 -10.82 -9.82
CA TYR A 283 11.33 -10.20 -11.07
C TYR A 283 11.40 -8.68 -10.91
N GLY A 284 12.53 -8.11 -11.29
CA GLY A 284 12.78 -6.67 -11.24
C GLY A 284 14.13 -6.35 -10.59
N ALA A 285 14.25 -5.14 -10.10
CA ALA A 285 15.45 -4.71 -9.39
C ALA A 285 15.58 -5.42 -8.03
N ILE A 286 16.82 -5.63 -7.59
CA ILE A 286 17.15 -6.18 -6.27
C ILE A 286 16.52 -5.38 -5.12
N GLN A 287 16.12 -4.15 -5.38
CA GLN A 287 15.45 -3.28 -4.42
C GLN A 287 14.10 -3.83 -3.94
N PHE A 288 13.42 -4.65 -4.72
CA PHE A 288 12.21 -5.32 -4.24
C PHE A 288 12.54 -6.30 -3.12
N ASP A 289 13.61 -7.10 -3.30
CA ASP A 289 14.07 -8.02 -2.26
C ASP A 289 14.68 -7.27 -1.05
N ALA A 290 15.25 -6.08 -1.26
CA ALA A 290 15.82 -5.26 -0.18
C ALA A 290 14.76 -4.49 0.62
N GLY A 291 13.70 -4.04 -0.04
CA GLY A 291 12.68 -3.15 0.53
C GLY A 291 11.50 -3.86 1.19
N GLU A 292 11.42 -5.20 1.12
CA GLU A 292 10.44 -6.00 1.83
C GLU A 292 10.96 -6.49 3.18
N ASP A 293 10.08 -6.64 4.17
CA ASP A 293 10.39 -7.30 5.45
C ASP A 293 10.21 -8.81 5.37
N ILE A 294 9.21 -9.25 4.60
CA ILE A 294 8.90 -10.66 4.36
C ILE A 294 8.77 -10.93 2.87
N GLY A 295 9.60 -11.85 2.35
CA GLY A 295 9.46 -12.44 1.04
C GLY A 295 8.76 -13.79 1.12
N VAL A 296 7.58 -13.94 0.49
CA VAL A 296 6.83 -15.20 0.45
C VAL A 296 6.85 -15.77 -0.96
N GLN A 297 7.55 -16.89 -1.12
CA GLN A 297 7.51 -17.67 -2.36
C GLN A 297 6.26 -18.53 -2.39
N LEU A 298 5.48 -18.42 -3.47
CA LEU A 298 4.35 -19.29 -3.72
C LEU A 298 4.72 -20.33 -4.78
N THR A 299 4.49 -21.60 -4.46
CA THR A 299 4.60 -22.74 -5.36
C THR A 299 3.21 -23.36 -5.58
N SER A 300 3.01 -24.07 -6.69
CA SER A 300 1.73 -24.72 -6.95
C SER A 300 1.92 -26.12 -7.55
N GLN A 301 1.04 -27.04 -7.16
CA GLN A 301 0.92 -28.38 -7.72
C GLN A 301 -0.57 -28.64 -7.99
N THR A 302 -0.91 -29.00 -9.23
CA THR A 302 -2.30 -29.33 -9.58
C THR A 302 -2.49 -30.83 -9.53
N SER A 303 -3.63 -31.30 -8.97
CA SER A 303 -4.03 -32.69 -8.94
C SER A 303 -4.17 -33.27 -10.35
N ALA A 304 -4.02 -34.59 -10.49
CA ALA A 304 -4.04 -35.26 -11.78
C ALA A 304 -5.36 -35.07 -12.57
N ASP A 305 -6.47 -34.89 -11.86
CA ASP A 305 -7.79 -34.62 -12.43
C ASP A 305 -8.05 -33.13 -12.72
N GLY A 306 -7.12 -32.25 -12.32
CA GLY A 306 -7.24 -30.82 -12.53
C GLY A 306 -8.24 -30.08 -11.61
N THR A 307 -8.89 -30.81 -10.68
CA THR A 307 -9.96 -30.25 -9.83
C THR A 307 -9.43 -29.51 -8.60
N THR A 308 -8.19 -29.76 -8.21
CA THR A 308 -7.59 -29.16 -7.02
C THR A 308 -6.19 -28.66 -7.32
N THR A 309 -5.85 -27.49 -6.80
CA THR A 309 -4.51 -26.93 -6.85
C THR A 309 -3.97 -26.72 -5.43
N GLY A 310 -2.95 -27.48 -5.06
CA GLY A 310 -2.17 -27.24 -3.85
C GLY A 310 -1.30 -26.00 -4.02
N ILE A 311 -1.32 -25.12 -3.06
CA ILE A 311 -0.51 -23.92 -2.96
C ILE A 311 0.42 -24.04 -1.76
N GLY A 312 1.71 -24.01 -2.02
CA GLY A 312 2.76 -23.93 -1.01
C GLY A 312 3.19 -22.47 -0.82
N LEU A 313 3.23 -22.03 0.42
CA LEU A 313 3.71 -20.70 0.83
C LEU A 313 4.95 -20.88 1.70
N ARG A 314 6.09 -20.42 1.22
CA ARG A 314 7.36 -20.48 1.93
C ARG A 314 7.86 -19.08 2.24
N VAL A 315 8.19 -18.81 3.50
CA VAL A 315 8.92 -17.60 3.87
C VAL A 315 10.34 -17.74 3.35
N ALA A 316 10.64 -17.11 2.24
CA ALA A 316 11.95 -17.13 1.58
C ALA A 316 12.92 -16.11 2.20
N LYS A 317 12.38 -14.97 2.65
CA LYS A 317 13.08 -13.89 3.35
C LYS A 317 12.25 -13.43 4.56
N GLY A 318 12.91 -13.12 5.65
CA GLY A 318 12.34 -12.48 6.84
C GLY A 318 13.43 -11.73 7.58
N ASN A 319 13.25 -10.43 7.82
CA ASN A 319 14.26 -9.63 8.51
C ASN A 319 14.40 -10.06 9.98
N ASP A 320 13.26 -10.20 10.68
CA ASP A 320 13.22 -10.54 12.11
C ASP A 320 12.48 -11.86 12.39
N LEU A 321 12.30 -12.70 11.37
CA LEU A 321 11.48 -13.91 11.44
C LEU A 321 12.24 -15.12 10.91
N PRO A 322 11.97 -16.34 11.45
CA PRO A 322 12.52 -17.57 10.90
C PRO A 322 12.06 -17.81 9.47
N THR A 323 13.00 -18.13 8.60
CA THR A 323 12.73 -18.48 7.19
C THR A 323 12.54 -19.98 7.00
N GLY A 324 12.06 -20.39 5.80
CA GLY A 324 11.96 -21.80 5.41
C GLY A 324 10.69 -22.51 5.83
N GLN A 325 9.84 -21.93 6.67
CA GLN A 325 8.54 -22.52 7.01
C GLN A 325 7.67 -22.63 5.76
N LEU A 326 7.11 -23.82 5.52
CA LEU A 326 6.21 -24.12 4.42
C LEU A 326 4.81 -24.35 4.95
N GLY A 327 3.88 -23.46 4.62
CA GLY A 327 2.45 -23.67 4.81
C GLY A 327 1.79 -24.12 3.51
N ILE A 328 0.83 -25.05 3.59
CA ILE A 328 0.13 -25.56 2.41
C ILE A 328 -1.37 -25.40 2.59
N HIS A 329 -2.01 -24.88 1.54
CA HIS A 329 -3.46 -24.87 1.39
C HIS A 329 -3.85 -25.36 0.00
N ALA A 330 -5.09 -25.78 -0.17
CA ALA A 330 -5.61 -26.20 -1.45
C ALA A 330 -6.71 -25.28 -1.92
N ILE A 331 -6.77 -25.06 -3.22
CA ILE A 331 -7.86 -24.39 -3.93
C ILE A 331 -8.59 -25.45 -4.74
N ASP A 332 -9.85 -25.69 -4.40
CA ASP A 332 -10.72 -26.60 -5.14
C ASP A 332 -11.47 -25.84 -6.23
N TRP A 333 -11.59 -26.46 -7.40
CA TRP A 333 -12.18 -25.86 -8.61
C TRP A 333 -13.44 -26.62 -9.03
N ASP A 334 -14.45 -25.89 -9.49
CA ASP A 334 -15.62 -26.42 -10.18
C ASP A 334 -15.77 -25.77 -11.57
N GLU A 335 -16.80 -26.14 -12.31
CA GLU A 335 -17.12 -25.55 -13.63
C GLU A 335 -17.29 -24.02 -13.59
N ARG A 336 -17.57 -23.47 -12.41
CA ARG A 336 -17.76 -22.04 -12.16
C ARG A 336 -16.50 -21.34 -11.60
N GLY A 337 -15.37 -22.03 -11.50
CA GLY A 337 -14.10 -21.50 -10.98
C GLY A 337 -13.82 -21.95 -9.55
N LEU A 338 -13.34 -21.07 -8.68
CA LEU A 338 -12.98 -21.40 -7.29
C LEU A 338 -14.20 -21.89 -6.51
N ALA A 339 -14.13 -23.15 -6.03
CA ALA A 339 -15.18 -23.82 -5.26
C ALA A 339 -14.88 -23.77 -3.76
N GLY A 340 -13.64 -23.97 -3.35
CA GLY A 340 -13.23 -24.00 -1.95
C GLY A 340 -11.78 -23.59 -1.73
N ILE A 341 -11.47 -23.21 -0.49
CA ILE A 341 -10.12 -23.05 0.02
C ILE A 341 -10.04 -23.79 1.36
N ARG A 342 -9.03 -24.66 1.51
CA ARG A 342 -8.88 -25.48 2.71
C ARG A 342 -7.41 -25.69 3.09
N LYS A 343 -7.15 -26.04 4.33
CA LYS A 343 -5.83 -26.52 4.75
C LYS A 343 -5.49 -27.82 4.01
N ALA A 344 -4.24 -27.97 3.63
CA ALA A 344 -3.72 -29.17 2.97
C ALA A 344 -2.31 -29.49 3.50
N GLY A 345 -1.74 -30.59 3.07
CA GLY A 345 -0.43 -31.04 3.52
C GLY A 345 0.41 -31.69 2.41
N LEU A 346 1.67 -31.96 2.72
CA LEU A 346 2.62 -32.61 1.80
C LEU A 346 2.18 -34.03 1.38
N SER A 347 1.38 -34.73 2.17
CA SER A 347 0.82 -36.03 1.79
C SER A 347 -0.12 -35.94 0.58
N GLU A 348 -0.77 -34.79 0.41
CA GLU A 348 -1.67 -34.53 -0.71
C GLU A 348 -0.93 -33.88 -1.91
N PHE A 349 0.07 -33.04 -1.61
CA PHE A 349 0.85 -32.32 -2.60
C PHE A 349 2.37 -32.47 -2.37
N PRO A 350 2.93 -33.64 -2.65
CA PRO A 350 4.34 -33.96 -2.31
C PRO A 350 5.35 -33.14 -3.10
N GLU A 351 5.03 -32.68 -4.32
CA GLU A 351 5.93 -31.88 -5.13
C GLU A 351 6.19 -30.49 -4.53
N LEU A 352 5.30 -30.00 -3.66
CA LEU A 352 5.51 -28.72 -2.97
C LEU A 352 6.67 -28.76 -1.96
N ALA A 353 7.10 -29.96 -1.53
CA ALA A 353 8.28 -30.15 -0.72
C ALA A 353 9.57 -29.87 -1.51
N SER A 354 9.58 -30.16 -2.81
CA SER A 354 10.77 -30.13 -3.69
C SER A 354 11.14 -28.72 -4.21
N GLY A 355 10.47 -27.68 -3.76
CA GLY A 355 10.86 -26.27 -4.00
C GLY A 355 12.23 -25.87 -3.42
N GLN A 356 12.94 -26.77 -2.74
CA GLN A 356 14.39 -26.71 -2.64
C GLN A 356 14.97 -27.14 -4.00
N LYS A 357 15.77 -26.27 -4.65
CA LYS A 357 16.87 -26.77 -5.47
C LYS A 357 17.61 -27.75 -4.58
N GLN A 358 17.35 -29.05 -4.72
CA GLN A 358 18.34 -30.02 -4.33
C GLN A 358 19.53 -29.67 -5.22
N ASN A 359 20.54 -29.08 -4.61
CA ASN A 359 21.80 -28.78 -5.26
C ASN A 359 22.21 -30.12 -5.88
N ILE A 360 22.26 -30.21 -7.21
CA ILE A 360 22.62 -31.44 -7.94
C ILE A 360 23.94 -31.97 -7.36
N THR A 361 24.77 -31.07 -6.84
CA THR A 361 26.02 -31.38 -6.11
C THR A 361 25.78 -32.09 -4.76
N GLU A 362 24.69 -31.82 -4.04
CA GLU A 362 24.35 -32.52 -2.79
C GLU A 362 23.70 -33.88 -3.06
N LEU A 363 22.87 -34.00 -4.10
CA LEU A 363 22.37 -35.30 -4.56
C LEU A 363 23.52 -36.19 -5.06
N ALA A 364 24.46 -35.66 -5.84
CA ALA A 364 25.65 -36.40 -6.29
C ALA A 364 26.53 -36.81 -5.11
N ARG A 365 26.68 -35.97 -4.07
CA ARG A 365 27.44 -36.34 -2.84
C ARG A 365 26.72 -37.40 -2.01
N SER A 366 25.41 -37.37 -1.89
CA SER A 366 24.65 -38.40 -1.16
C SER A 366 24.68 -39.75 -1.89
N TYR A 367 24.70 -39.78 -3.23
CA TYR A 367 24.87 -41.00 -4.01
C TYR A 367 26.30 -41.54 -3.94
N LEU A 368 27.33 -40.69 -3.87
CA LEU A 368 28.73 -41.10 -3.73
C LEU A 368 29.10 -41.60 -2.33
N LEU A 369 28.27 -41.35 -1.33
CA LEU A 369 28.45 -41.85 0.04
C LEU A 369 27.69 -43.17 0.30
N LEU A 370 26.91 -43.66 -0.68
CA LEU A 370 26.14 -44.90 -0.62
C LEU A 370 26.75 -46.03 -1.50
N VAL A 371 27.90 -45.79 -2.14
CA VAL A 371 28.72 -46.73 -2.86
C VAL A 371 30.11 -46.80 -2.17
#